data_98072317502bec9cde26ea2c1b037fdf
#
_entry.id   98072317502bec9cde26ea2c1b037fdf
#
_cell.length_a   1.000
_cell.length_b   1.000
_cell.length_c   1.000
_cell.angle_alpha   90.00
_cell.angle_beta   90.00
_cell.angle_gamma   90.00
#
_symmetry.space_group_name_H-M   'P 1'
#
loop_
_entity.id
_entity.type
_entity.pdbx_description
1 polymer ?
#
loop_
_entity_poly.entity_id
_entity_poly.type
_entity_poly.pdbx_seq_one_letter_code
_entity_poly.pdbx_strand_id
1 'polypeptide(L)'
;EFRRVLFRSASRRDRKAVAKTQDEIFDLFPILKDRLQQLAGSLSGGEQQQLAIARSLASAPKLLLLDEPSLGLAPQIVDQIFDLIVELRRRGLTILLVEQNTELSLEVSDRGYVYTNGEISLSGTSKELRESDDVAAAYLGMEA
;
A
#
# COMPACT_ATOMS: atom_id res chain seq x y z
N GLU A 1 -6.62 17.56 15.15
CA GLU A 1 -5.84 16.41 15.65
C GLU A 1 -5.28 15.52 14.54
N PHE A 2 -6.02 15.26 13.48
CA PHE A 2 -5.61 14.47 12.34
C PHE A 2 -4.28 14.97 11.71
N ARG A 3 -4.13 16.27 11.49
CA ARG A 3 -2.90 16.89 10.97
C ARG A 3 -1.69 16.61 11.89
N ARG A 4 -1.88 16.57 13.20
CA ARG A 4 -0.83 16.21 14.17
C ARG A 4 -0.43 14.75 14.05
N VAL A 5 -1.39 13.85 13.79
CA VAL A 5 -1.15 12.42 13.58
C VAL A 5 -0.37 12.18 12.30
N LEU A 6 -0.75 12.83 11.18
CA LEU A 6 -0.09 12.70 9.88
C LEU A 6 1.38 13.13 9.91
N PHE A 7 1.68 14.27 10.53
CA PHE A 7 3.00 14.90 10.41
C PHE A 7 3.84 14.84 11.68
N ARG A 8 3.41 14.11 12.70
CA ARG A 8 4.14 13.98 13.97
C ARG A 8 5.53 13.34 13.82
N SER A 9 5.70 12.47 12.84
CA SER A 9 6.97 11.78 12.55
C SER A 9 7.85 12.52 11.55
N ALA A 10 7.36 13.58 10.91
CA ALA A 10 8.14 14.38 9.98
C ALA A 10 9.15 15.24 10.75
N SER A 11 10.24 14.62 11.18
CA SER A 11 11.41 15.25 11.82
C SER A 11 12.18 16.19 10.88
N ARG A 12 11.51 16.78 9.89
CA ARG A 12 12.14 17.66 8.91
C ARG A 12 12.19 19.08 9.42
N ARG A 13 13.41 19.61 9.54
CA ARG A 13 13.67 21.01 9.87
C ARG A 13 13.24 21.99 8.76
N ASP A 14 13.07 21.50 7.52
CA ASP A 14 12.68 22.31 6.38
C ASP A 14 11.13 22.37 6.24
N ARG A 15 10.57 23.51 6.61
CA ARG A 15 9.12 23.78 6.52
C ARG A 15 8.58 23.73 5.07
N LYS A 16 9.40 24.14 4.08
CA LYS A 16 8.97 24.11 2.66
C LYS A 16 8.87 22.67 2.17
N ALA A 17 9.84 21.81 2.52
CA ALA A 17 9.79 20.40 2.17
C ALA A 17 8.60 19.69 2.85
N VAL A 18 8.27 20.04 4.08
CA VAL A 18 7.09 19.50 4.78
C VAL A 18 5.79 19.92 4.10
N ALA A 19 5.66 21.19 3.73
CA ALA A 19 4.47 21.69 3.02
C ALA A 19 4.28 20.98 1.68
N LYS A 20 5.35 20.85 0.88
CA LYS A 20 5.30 20.11 -0.39
C LYS A 20 4.85 18.66 -0.20
N THR A 21 5.44 17.94 0.76
CA THR A 21 5.04 16.56 1.07
C THR A 21 3.59 16.47 1.52
N GLN A 22 3.10 17.48 2.25
CA GLN A 22 1.70 17.56 2.68
C GLN A 22 0.76 17.70 1.48
N ASP A 23 1.08 18.58 0.55
CA ASP A 23 0.27 18.78 -0.67
C ASP A 23 0.25 17.49 -1.50
N GLU A 24 1.40 16.85 -1.71
CA GLU A 24 1.52 15.57 -2.42
C GLU A 24 0.67 14.45 -1.75
N ILE A 25 0.62 14.40 -0.42
CA ILE A 25 -0.21 13.45 0.31
C ILE A 25 -1.71 13.75 0.13
N PHE A 26 -2.11 15.01 0.16
CA PHE A 26 -3.51 15.37 -0.04
C PHE A 26 -3.99 15.19 -1.49
N ASP A 27 -3.08 15.26 -2.45
CA ASP A 27 -3.38 14.92 -3.84
C ASP A 27 -3.58 13.39 -4.00
N LEU A 28 -2.82 12.57 -3.27
CA LEU A 28 -2.97 11.11 -3.26
C LEU A 28 -4.19 10.64 -2.45
N PHE A 29 -4.56 11.38 -1.42
CA PHE A 29 -5.63 11.04 -0.48
C PHE A 29 -6.60 12.20 -0.28
N PRO A 30 -7.42 12.57 -1.29
CA PRO A 30 -8.34 13.70 -1.19
C PRO A 30 -9.29 13.59 0.01
N ILE A 31 -9.79 12.40 0.31
CA ILE A 31 -10.68 12.15 1.45
C ILE A 31 -10.06 12.57 2.79
N LEU A 32 -8.74 12.43 2.95
CA LEU A 32 -8.06 12.83 4.15
C LEU A 32 -7.99 14.35 4.30
N LYS A 33 -7.95 15.09 3.19
CA LYS A 33 -8.02 16.55 3.18
C LYS A 33 -9.39 17.03 3.66
N ASP A 34 -10.45 16.41 3.20
CA ASP A 34 -11.83 16.76 3.56
C ASP A 34 -12.14 16.45 5.04
N ARG A 35 -11.43 15.49 5.62
CA ARG A 35 -11.63 14.97 6.98
C ARG A 35 -10.65 15.52 8.02
N LEU A 36 -9.87 16.59 7.72
CA LEU A 36 -8.80 17.12 8.58
C LEU A 36 -9.20 17.46 10.01
N GLN A 37 -10.45 17.80 10.23
CA GLN A 37 -11.00 18.14 11.56
C GLN A 37 -11.60 16.94 12.29
N GLN A 38 -11.71 15.78 11.64
CA GLN A 38 -12.30 14.58 12.20
C GLN A 38 -11.29 13.83 13.08
N LEU A 39 -11.78 13.16 14.14
CA LEU A 39 -10.95 12.28 14.95
C LEU A 39 -10.54 11.04 14.12
N ALA A 40 -9.27 10.68 14.15
CA ALA A 40 -8.77 9.52 13.37
C ALA A 40 -9.49 8.22 13.73
N GLY A 41 -9.89 8.02 14.99
CA GLY A 41 -10.62 6.84 15.43
C GLY A 41 -12.08 6.76 14.96
N SER A 42 -12.64 7.86 14.42
CA SER A 42 -14.01 7.87 13.87
C SER A 42 -14.05 7.70 12.33
N LEU A 43 -12.89 7.50 11.71
CA LEU A 43 -12.79 7.17 10.29
C LEU A 43 -13.24 5.73 10.05
N SER A 44 -13.78 5.45 8.84
CA SER A 44 -14.03 4.07 8.40
C SER A 44 -12.72 3.27 8.30
N GLY A 45 -12.80 1.93 8.29
CA GLY A 45 -11.62 1.07 8.16
C GLY A 45 -10.76 1.42 6.94
N GLY A 46 -11.37 1.66 5.78
CA GLY A 46 -10.65 2.07 4.58
C GLY A 46 -9.99 3.45 4.69
N GLU A 47 -10.66 4.43 5.31
CA GLU A 47 -10.06 5.76 5.58
C GLU A 47 -8.92 5.67 6.59
N GLN A 48 -9.03 4.78 7.60
CA GLN A 48 -7.94 4.52 8.56
C GLN A 48 -6.73 3.89 7.87
N GLN A 49 -6.95 2.97 6.93
CA GLN A 49 -5.88 2.37 6.13
C GLN A 49 -5.19 3.41 5.25
N GLN A 50 -5.96 4.24 4.54
CA GLN A 50 -5.40 5.36 3.77
C GLN A 50 -4.60 6.32 4.65
N LEU A 51 -5.09 6.61 5.87
CA LEU A 51 -4.36 7.42 6.84
C LEU A 51 -3.04 6.77 7.26
N ALA A 52 -3.02 5.45 7.49
CA ALA A 52 -1.81 4.72 7.87
C ALA A 52 -0.74 4.81 6.77
N ILE A 53 -1.13 4.61 5.50
CA ILE A 53 -0.23 4.75 4.35
C ILE A 53 0.24 6.21 4.21
N ALA A 54 -0.66 7.18 4.28
CA ALA A 54 -0.33 8.61 4.21
C ALA A 54 0.70 9.02 5.28
N ARG A 55 0.56 8.50 6.50
CA ARG A 55 1.53 8.73 7.59
C ARG A 55 2.92 8.18 7.26
N SER A 56 2.98 7.00 6.68
CA SER A 56 4.25 6.38 6.27
C SER A 56 4.94 7.21 5.19
N LEU A 57 4.17 7.78 4.25
CA LEU A 57 4.67 8.66 3.19
C LEU A 57 5.15 10.03 3.71
N ALA A 58 4.64 10.50 4.85
CA ALA A 58 5.00 11.81 5.41
C ALA A 58 6.50 11.96 5.72
N SER A 59 7.22 10.85 5.92
CA SER A 59 8.68 10.83 6.09
C SER A 59 9.46 10.90 4.78
N ALA A 60 8.77 10.88 3.62
CA ALA A 60 9.33 10.72 2.28
C ALA A 60 10.31 9.53 2.21
N PRO A 61 9.83 8.31 2.47
CA PRO A 61 10.66 7.12 2.50
C PRO A 61 11.16 6.76 1.10
N LYS A 62 12.27 6.00 1.04
CA LYS A 62 12.74 5.36 -0.19
C LYS A 62 12.15 3.95 -0.37
N LEU A 63 11.71 3.35 0.72
CA LEU A 63 11.09 2.02 0.78
C LEU A 63 9.86 2.10 1.67
N LEU A 64 8.73 1.62 1.16
CA LEU A 64 7.47 1.47 1.88
C LEU A 64 7.21 -0.02 2.10
N LEU A 65 6.91 -0.40 3.34
CA LEU A 65 6.52 -1.75 3.72
C LEU A 65 5.02 -1.76 3.98
N LEU A 66 4.28 -2.61 3.27
CA LEU A 66 2.85 -2.81 3.43
C LEU A 66 2.59 -4.27 3.77
N ASP A 67 1.98 -4.50 4.91
CA ASP A 67 1.62 -5.82 5.41
C ASP A 67 0.11 -5.95 5.43
N GLU A 68 -0.42 -6.79 4.55
CA GLU A 68 -1.85 -7.07 4.33
C GLU A 68 -2.72 -5.79 4.26
N PRO A 69 -2.37 -4.78 3.42
CA PRO A 69 -3.07 -3.51 3.40
C PRO A 69 -4.54 -3.61 2.96
N SER A 70 -4.94 -4.70 2.34
CA SER A 70 -6.32 -4.94 1.87
C SER A 70 -7.18 -5.72 2.85
N LEU A 71 -6.60 -6.29 3.91
CA LEU A 71 -7.28 -7.21 4.82
C LEU A 71 -8.51 -6.56 5.50
N GLY A 72 -9.67 -7.22 5.36
CA GLY A 72 -10.92 -6.79 6.00
C GLY A 72 -11.57 -5.55 5.41
N LEU A 73 -11.12 -5.09 4.25
CA LEU A 73 -11.67 -3.95 3.55
C LEU A 73 -12.74 -4.36 2.53
N ALA A 74 -13.66 -3.46 2.23
CA ALA A 74 -14.62 -3.64 1.15
C ALA A 74 -13.91 -3.66 -0.21
N PRO A 75 -14.39 -4.44 -1.21
CA PRO A 75 -13.73 -4.59 -2.51
C PRO A 75 -13.36 -3.26 -3.18
N GLN A 76 -14.25 -2.29 -3.16
CA GLN A 76 -14.01 -0.96 -3.74
C GLN A 76 -12.83 -0.22 -3.08
N ILE A 77 -12.59 -0.46 -1.78
CA ILE A 77 -11.46 0.14 -1.07
C ILE A 77 -10.18 -0.63 -1.37
N VAL A 78 -10.27 -1.95 -1.55
CA VAL A 78 -9.15 -2.77 -2.00
C VAL A 78 -8.63 -2.25 -3.34
N ASP A 79 -9.51 -2.05 -4.32
CA ASP A 79 -9.15 -1.49 -5.63
C ASP A 79 -8.41 -0.15 -5.49
N GLN A 80 -8.94 0.76 -4.66
CA GLN A 80 -8.31 2.06 -4.40
C GLN A 80 -6.91 1.93 -3.78
N ILE A 81 -6.69 0.96 -2.89
CA ILE A 81 -5.36 0.72 -2.28
C ILE A 81 -4.38 0.21 -3.33
N PHE A 82 -4.81 -0.72 -4.19
CA PHE A 82 -3.94 -1.24 -5.25
C PHE A 82 -3.65 -0.19 -6.33
N ASP A 83 -4.61 0.63 -6.73
CA ASP A 83 -4.40 1.79 -7.61
C ASP A 83 -3.37 2.75 -7.02
N LEU A 84 -3.47 3.03 -5.72
CA LEU A 84 -2.50 3.85 -4.99
C LEU A 84 -1.09 3.23 -5.01
N ILE A 85 -0.95 1.92 -4.82
CA ILE A 85 0.33 1.21 -4.88
C ILE A 85 0.96 1.38 -6.27
N VAL A 86 0.17 1.22 -7.34
CA VAL A 86 0.62 1.45 -8.73
C VAL A 86 1.11 2.88 -8.92
N GLU A 87 0.37 3.87 -8.43
CA GLU A 87 0.73 5.28 -8.54
C GLU A 87 2.02 5.61 -7.76
N LEU A 88 2.17 5.11 -6.54
CA LEU A 88 3.38 5.30 -5.74
C LEU A 88 4.61 4.67 -6.41
N ARG A 89 4.46 3.48 -6.99
CA ARG A 89 5.51 2.83 -7.79
C ARG A 89 5.89 3.66 -9.01
N ARG A 90 4.92 4.23 -9.74
CA ARG A 90 5.18 5.12 -10.88
C ARG A 90 5.95 6.37 -10.49
N ARG A 91 5.76 6.86 -9.26
CA ARG A 91 6.54 7.97 -8.68
C ARG A 91 7.95 7.57 -8.21
N GLY A 92 8.34 6.32 -8.40
CA GLY A 92 9.67 5.81 -8.11
C GLY A 92 9.87 5.34 -6.66
N LEU A 93 8.77 5.12 -5.91
CA LEU A 93 8.86 4.55 -4.57
C LEU A 93 9.04 3.02 -4.67
N THR A 94 10.04 2.49 -3.97
CA THR A 94 10.17 1.04 -3.80
C THR A 94 9.18 0.57 -2.75
N ILE A 95 8.44 -0.51 -3.07
CA ILE A 95 7.40 -1.05 -2.17
C ILE A 95 7.68 -2.54 -1.96
N LEU A 96 7.67 -2.97 -0.70
CA LEU A 96 7.55 -4.36 -0.32
C LEU A 96 6.12 -4.60 0.17
N LEU A 97 5.38 -5.38 -0.59
CA LEU A 97 3.98 -5.72 -0.33
C LEU A 97 3.90 -7.17 0.15
N VAL A 98 3.29 -7.38 1.29
CA VAL A 98 2.88 -8.70 1.79
C VAL A 98 1.36 -8.76 1.69
N GLU A 99 0.83 -9.75 0.98
CA GLU A 99 -0.60 -9.89 0.71
C GLU A 99 -0.98 -11.36 0.53
N GLN A 100 -2.22 -11.68 0.86
CA GLN A 100 -2.82 -12.99 0.61
C GLN A 100 -3.48 -13.06 -0.77
N ASN A 101 -3.94 -11.93 -1.31
CA ASN A 101 -4.50 -11.87 -2.65
C ASN A 101 -3.38 -11.91 -3.70
N THR A 102 -3.05 -13.13 -4.11
CA THR A 102 -1.94 -13.42 -5.04
C THR A 102 -2.16 -12.76 -6.40
N GLU A 103 -3.39 -12.78 -6.93
CA GLU A 103 -3.72 -12.22 -8.24
C GLU A 103 -3.43 -10.71 -8.28
N LEU A 104 -4.03 -9.94 -7.37
CA LEU A 104 -3.83 -8.49 -7.30
C LEU A 104 -2.36 -8.14 -7.00
N SER A 105 -1.70 -8.91 -6.12
CA SER A 105 -0.30 -8.68 -5.77
C SER A 105 0.63 -8.85 -6.97
N LEU A 106 0.43 -9.90 -7.76
CA LEU A 106 1.23 -10.17 -8.95
C LEU A 106 0.90 -9.19 -10.09
N GLU A 107 -0.29 -8.61 -10.12
CA GLU A 107 -0.65 -7.57 -11.09
C GLU A 107 0.13 -6.28 -10.89
N VAL A 108 0.31 -5.87 -9.63
CA VAL A 108 0.95 -4.58 -9.29
C VAL A 108 2.44 -4.66 -9.04
N SER A 109 3.03 -5.86 -8.90
CA SER A 109 4.44 -6.05 -8.56
C SER A 109 5.32 -6.35 -9.77
N ASP A 110 6.64 -6.14 -9.62
CA ASP A 110 7.64 -6.53 -10.61
C ASP A 110 8.14 -7.96 -10.38
N ARG A 111 8.24 -8.35 -9.10
CA ARG A 111 8.72 -9.65 -8.64
C ARG A 111 7.90 -10.12 -7.47
N GLY A 112 7.77 -11.45 -7.33
CA GLY A 112 7.12 -12.07 -6.19
C GLY A 112 7.99 -13.14 -5.53
N TYR A 113 7.67 -13.40 -4.28
CA TYR A 113 8.19 -14.49 -3.46
C TYR A 113 7.00 -15.18 -2.81
N VAL A 114 6.79 -16.45 -3.13
CA VAL A 114 5.73 -17.26 -2.52
C VAL A 114 6.26 -17.88 -1.23
N TYR A 115 5.59 -17.60 -0.14
CA TYR A 115 5.97 -18.03 1.19
C TYR A 115 5.07 -19.16 1.65
N THR A 116 5.64 -20.31 1.97
CA THR A 116 4.89 -21.49 2.43
C THR A 116 5.60 -22.10 3.65
N ASN A 117 4.88 -22.23 4.76
CA ASN A 117 5.41 -22.81 6.01
C ASN A 117 6.71 -22.17 6.51
N GLY A 118 6.87 -20.85 6.32
CA GLY A 118 8.06 -20.13 6.78
C GLY A 118 9.25 -20.14 5.83
N GLU A 119 9.10 -20.72 4.62
CA GLU A 119 10.15 -20.80 3.61
C GLU A 119 9.68 -20.20 2.28
N ILE A 120 10.61 -19.71 1.48
CA ILE A 120 10.32 -19.26 0.11
C ILE A 120 10.24 -20.50 -0.77
N SER A 121 9.04 -20.84 -1.21
CA SER A 121 8.79 -22.00 -2.08
C SER A 121 9.02 -21.66 -3.55
N LEU A 122 8.64 -20.46 -3.98
CA LEU A 122 8.81 -19.99 -5.35
C LEU A 122 9.26 -18.52 -5.35
N SER A 123 10.01 -18.13 -6.38
CA SER A 123 10.36 -16.73 -6.60
C SER A 123 10.60 -16.48 -8.09
N GLY A 124 10.22 -15.29 -8.55
CA GLY A 124 10.38 -14.93 -9.97
C GLY A 124 9.85 -13.55 -10.27
N THR A 125 9.86 -13.17 -11.53
CA THR A 125 9.09 -12.01 -11.99
C THR A 125 7.60 -12.29 -11.82
N SER A 126 6.80 -11.23 -11.67
CA SER A 126 5.34 -11.40 -11.56
C SER A 126 4.74 -12.10 -12.78
N LYS A 127 5.33 -11.89 -13.97
CA LYS A 127 4.92 -12.59 -15.17
C LYS A 127 5.19 -14.10 -15.09
N GLU A 128 6.40 -14.51 -14.72
CA GLU A 128 6.76 -15.92 -14.55
C GLU A 128 5.88 -16.61 -13.51
N LEU A 129 5.60 -15.94 -12.40
CA LEU A 129 4.75 -16.51 -11.35
C LEU A 129 3.28 -16.63 -11.79
N ARG A 130 2.75 -15.69 -12.55
CA ARG A 130 1.37 -15.77 -13.10
C ARG A 130 1.21 -16.88 -14.13
N GLU A 131 2.27 -17.21 -14.85
CA GLU A 131 2.30 -18.29 -15.85
C GLU A 131 2.67 -19.65 -15.24
N SER A 132 2.95 -19.71 -13.93
CA SER A 132 3.33 -20.95 -13.23
C SER A 132 2.10 -21.76 -12.87
N ASP A 133 2.05 -23.02 -13.30
CA ASP A 133 0.99 -23.97 -12.95
C ASP A 133 0.90 -24.20 -11.44
N ASP A 134 2.03 -24.19 -10.73
CA ASP A 134 2.08 -24.34 -9.26
C ASP A 134 1.40 -23.17 -8.54
N VAL A 135 1.58 -21.94 -9.03
CA VAL A 135 0.91 -20.75 -8.47
C VAL A 135 -0.56 -20.75 -8.86
N ALA A 136 -0.88 -21.12 -10.11
CA ALA A 136 -2.24 -21.19 -10.59
C ALA A 136 -3.08 -22.19 -9.76
N ALA A 137 -2.55 -23.39 -9.56
CA ALA A 137 -3.23 -24.44 -8.80
C ALA A 137 -3.35 -24.11 -7.31
N ALA A 138 -2.29 -23.53 -6.69
CA ALA A 138 -2.26 -23.30 -5.24
C ALA A 138 -2.96 -22.00 -4.81
N TYR A 139 -2.97 -20.95 -5.64
CA TYR A 139 -3.30 -19.59 -5.20
C TYR A 139 -4.25 -18.81 -6.12
N LEU A 140 -4.42 -19.20 -7.38
CA LEU A 140 -5.29 -18.50 -8.33
C LEU A 140 -6.64 -19.21 -8.53
N GLY A 141 -6.88 -20.33 -7.84
CA GLY A 141 -8.14 -21.09 -7.93
C GLY A 141 -8.42 -21.69 -9.31
N MET A 142 -7.42 -21.78 -10.17
CA MET A 142 -7.52 -22.46 -11.45
C MET A 142 -7.29 -23.96 -11.20
N GLU A 143 -8.31 -24.79 -11.44
CA GLU A 143 -8.13 -26.26 -11.49
C GLU A 143 -7.16 -26.58 -12.63
N ALA A 144 -6.19 -27.45 -12.34
CA ALA A 144 -5.21 -27.92 -13.29
C ALA A 144 -5.84 -28.82 -14.37
#